data_6c1eca1ed8721b68301bc7e80e09b0f4
#
_entry.id   6c1eca1ed8721b68301bc7e80e09b0f4
#
_cell.length_a   1.000
_cell.length_b   1.000
_cell.length_c   1.000
_cell.angle_alpha   90.00
_cell.angle_beta   90.00
_cell.angle_gamma   90.00
#
_symmetry.space_group_name_H-M   'P 1'
#
loop_
_entity.id
_entity.type
_entity.pdbx_description
1 polymer ?
#
loop_
_entity_poly.entity_id
_entity_poly.type
_entity_poly.pdbx_seq_one_letter_code
_entity_poly.pdbx_strand_id
1 'polypeptide(L)'
;RELALYQEVAELPQDFWVLPDGRMLRIARQRHPSGGLLMIFSDITNEVALKSSYDALLQTQKAALDKLHEAVVVFGLDGRLKLHNAAFSTMWRLEEGGVSDGMTFDAVIGACEKLFHDKAEWAKVRGRITDPSPEARVEYRGEMRRSDESVLKFLTRPLPDGATLVAFQDITADR
;
A
#
# COMPACT_ATOMS: atom_id res chain seq x y z
N ARG A 1 5.25 -41.46 6.58
CA ARG A 1 4.97 -40.07 6.11
C ARG A 1 3.89 -39.40 6.94
N GLU A 2 2.77 -40.06 7.19
CA GLU A 2 1.69 -39.54 8.04
C GLU A 2 2.16 -39.36 9.51
N LEU A 3 2.98 -40.24 10.01
CA LEU A 3 3.53 -40.14 11.37
C LEU A 3 4.39 -38.87 11.57
N ALA A 4 5.11 -38.45 10.54
CA ALA A 4 5.91 -37.24 10.62
C ALA A 4 5.01 -35.99 10.76
N LEU A 5 3.83 -35.99 10.14
CA LEU A 5 2.85 -34.90 10.23
C LEU A 5 2.30 -34.78 11.66
N TYR A 6 2.15 -35.90 12.38
CA TYR A 6 1.68 -35.86 13.76
C TYR A 6 2.71 -35.30 14.75
N GLN A 7 3.97 -35.34 14.39
CA GLN A 7 5.06 -34.90 15.26
C GLN A 7 5.44 -33.43 15.04
N GLU A 8 5.10 -32.90 13.89
CA GLU A 8 5.34 -31.49 13.57
C GLU A 8 4.30 -30.60 14.21
N VAL A 9 4.78 -29.46 14.68
CA VAL A 9 3.96 -28.48 15.40
C VAL A 9 3.00 -27.75 14.46
N ALA A 10 1.96 -27.27 15.03
CA ALA A 10 0.79 -26.50 14.62
C ALA A 10 0.81 -25.67 13.32
N GLU A 11 1.94 -25.43 12.69
CA GLU A 11 2.04 -24.69 11.43
C GLU A 11 2.34 -25.61 10.25
N LEU A 12 1.43 -26.52 9.97
CA LEU A 12 1.50 -27.29 8.74
C LEU A 12 1.13 -26.38 7.55
N PRO A 13 1.87 -26.50 6.42
CA PRO A 13 1.59 -25.68 5.26
C PRO A 13 0.15 -25.87 4.76
N GLN A 14 -0.47 -24.80 4.33
CA GLN A 14 -1.79 -24.85 3.71
C GLN A 14 -1.65 -25.20 2.22
N ASP A 15 -2.46 -26.12 1.75
CA ASP A 15 -2.53 -26.45 0.34
C ASP A 15 -3.78 -25.83 -0.31
N PHE A 16 -3.71 -25.65 -1.61
CA PHE A 16 -4.81 -25.15 -2.40
C PHE A 16 -5.11 -26.15 -3.53
N TRP A 17 -6.37 -26.53 -3.67
CA TRP A 17 -6.81 -27.44 -4.72
C TRP A 17 -7.82 -26.74 -5.62
N VAL A 18 -7.65 -26.91 -6.93
CA VAL A 18 -8.65 -26.48 -7.92
C VAL A 18 -9.43 -27.71 -8.35
N LEU A 19 -10.73 -27.68 -8.10
CA LEU A 19 -11.62 -28.76 -8.49
C LEU A 19 -11.99 -28.68 -9.98
N PRO A 20 -12.41 -29.81 -10.60
CA PRO A 20 -12.79 -29.79 -12.02
C PRO A 20 -13.95 -28.86 -12.36
N ASP A 21 -14.80 -28.51 -11.40
CA ASP A 21 -15.91 -27.58 -11.58
C ASP A 21 -15.49 -26.09 -11.39
N GLY A 22 -14.20 -25.84 -11.17
CA GLY A 22 -13.65 -24.48 -11.01
C GLY A 22 -13.61 -23.97 -9.58
N ARG A 23 -14.14 -24.72 -8.62
CA ARG A 23 -14.06 -24.31 -7.21
C ARG A 23 -12.63 -24.44 -6.69
N MET A 24 -12.25 -23.51 -5.81
CA MET A 24 -10.95 -23.53 -5.17
C MET A 24 -11.12 -23.83 -3.68
N LEU A 25 -10.39 -24.83 -3.20
CA LEU A 25 -10.39 -25.25 -1.80
C LEU A 25 -9.05 -24.90 -1.15
N ARG A 26 -9.14 -24.39 0.06
CA ARG A 26 -8.00 -24.27 0.96
C ARG A 26 -8.04 -25.44 1.94
N ILE A 27 -6.94 -26.16 2.08
CA ILE A 27 -6.83 -27.31 2.96
C ILE A 27 -5.86 -26.97 4.07
N ALA A 28 -6.37 -26.91 5.30
CA ALA A 28 -5.58 -26.73 6.50
C ALA A 28 -5.49 -28.05 7.25
N ARG A 29 -4.30 -28.37 7.74
CA ARG A 29 -4.05 -29.56 8.53
C ARG A 29 -3.66 -29.15 9.93
N GLN A 30 -4.30 -29.76 10.92
CA GLN A 30 -4.01 -29.50 12.32
C GLN A 30 -3.87 -30.80 13.08
N ARG A 31 -2.98 -30.80 14.07
CA ARG A 31 -2.86 -31.93 14.98
C ARG A 31 -4.00 -31.90 15.98
N HIS A 32 -4.77 -33.00 16.06
CA HIS A 32 -5.83 -33.10 17.05
C HIS A 32 -5.26 -33.47 18.43
N PRO A 33 -5.78 -32.91 19.54
CA PRO A 33 -5.31 -33.23 20.89
C PRO A 33 -5.40 -34.71 21.26
N SER A 34 -6.34 -35.47 20.70
CA SER A 34 -6.52 -36.88 20.92
C SER A 34 -5.55 -37.77 20.12
N GLY A 35 -4.62 -37.20 19.34
CA GLY A 35 -3.63 -37.91 18.55
C GLY A 35 -3.97 -38.09 17.07
N GLY A 36 -5.14 -37.64 16.62
CA GLY A 36 -5.55 -37.66 15.22
C GLY A 36 -5.07 -36.45 14.42
N LEU A 37 -5.15 -36.53 13.11
CA LEU A 37 -4.92 -35.41 12.19
C LEU A 37 -6.27 -34.82 11.76
N LEU A 38 -6.45 -33.53 12.01
CA LEU A 38 -7.63 -32.79 11.56
C LEU A 38 -7.33 -32.10 10.24
N MET A 39 -8.14 -32.37 9.23
CA MET A 39 -8.06 -31.67 7.95
C MET A 39 -9.30 -30.80 7.77
N ILE A 40 -9.09 -29.55 7.51
CA ILE A 40 -10.18 -28.57 7.31
C ILE A 40 -10.17 -28.13 5.84
N PHE A 41 -11.29 -28.33 5.16
CA PHE A 41 -11.49 -27.91 3.78
C PHE A 41 -12.37 -26.68 3.77
N SER A 42 -11.89 -25.61 3.17
CA SER A 42 -12.64 -24.35 3.05
C SER A 42 -12.81 -24.00 1.59
N ASP A 43 -14.03 -23.76 1.14
CA ASP A 43 -14.30 -23.25 -0.19
C ASP A 43 -14.01 -21.75 -0.21
N ILE A 44 -12.95 -21.36 -0.90
CA ILE A 44 -12.49 -19.97 -0.97
C ILE A 44 -12.71 -19.37 -2.38
N THR A 45 -13.55 -19.99 -3.19
CA THR A 45 -13.78 -19.57 -4.59
C THR A 45 -14.17 -18.10 -4.68
N ASN A 46 -15.12 -17.64 -3.85
CA ASN A 46 -15.58 -16.25 -3.84
C ASN A 46 -14.50 -15.30 -3.33
N GLU A 47 -13.74 -15.69 -2.30
CA GLU A 47 -12.65 -14.89 -1.77
C GLU A 47 -11.56 -14.66 -2.81
N VAL A 48 -11.18 -15.71 -3.53
CA VAL A 48 -10.14 -15.63 -4.58
C VAL A 48 -10.62 -14.80 -5.75
N ALA A 49 -11.86 -14.99 -6.20
CA ALA A 49 -12.44 -14.20 -7.29
C ALA A 49 -12.52 -12.72 -6.93
N LEU A 50 -12.94 -12.39 -5.70
CA LEU A 50 -13.01 -11.02 -5.21
C LEU A 50 -11.62 -10.38 -5.13
N LYS A 51 -10.64 -11.09 -4.59
CA LYS A 51 -9.26 -10.60 -4.49
C LYS A 51 -8.66 -10.36 -5.88
N SER A 52 -8.87 -11.28 -6.81
CA SER A 52 -8.37 -11.15 -8.20
C SER A 52 -8.98 -9.93 -8.89
N SER A 53 -10.29 -9.70 -8.72
CA SER A 53 -10.96 -8.52 -9.26
C SER A 53 -10.45 -7.23 -8.66
N TYR A 54 -10.22 -7.21 -7.36
CA TYR A 54 -9.65 -6.06 -6.64
C TYR A 54 -8.23 -5.75 -7.13
N ASP A 55 -7.38 -6.77 -7.26
CA ASP A 55 -6.00 -6.61 -7.73
C ASP A 55 -5.97 -6.07 -9.16
N ALA A 56 -6.85 -6.57 -10.05
CA ALA A 56 -6.96 -6.09 -11.42
C ALA A 56 -7.39 -4.62 -11.46
N LEU A 57 -8.35 -4.23 -10.62
CA LEU A 57 -8.80 -2.84 -10.52
C LEU A 57 -7.68 -1.92 -10.05
N LEU A 58 -6.91 -2.32 -9.03
CA LEU A 58 -5.77 -1.54 -8.53
C LEU A 58 -4.71 -1.36 -9.62
N GLN A 59 -4.38 -2.42 -10.37
CA GLN A 59 -3.41 -2.34 -11.47
C GLN A 59 -3.88 -1.42 -12.58
N THR A 60 -5.16 -1.44 -12.91
CA THR A 60 -5.75 -0.55 -13.90
C THR A 60 -5.68 0.90 -13.45
N GLN A 61 -5.98 1.19 -12.18
CA GLN A 61 -5.87 2.51 -11.61
C GLN A 61 -4.42 3.00 -11.61
N LYS A 62 -3.48 2.14 -11.23
CA LYS A 62 -2.06 2.49 -11.26
C LYS A 62 -1.58 2.81 -12.67
N ALA A 63 -1.96 2.02 -13.66
CA ALA A 63 -1.60 2.28 -15.06
C ALA A 63 -2.15 3.63 -15.55
N ALA A 64 -3.37 3.99 -15.14
CA ALA A 64 -3.95 5.29 -15.45
C ALA A 64 -3.18 6.44 -14.76
N LEU A 65 -2.81 6.25 -13.49
CA LEU A 65 -2.05 7.24 -12.73
C LEU A 65 -0.63 7.42 -13.29
N ASP A 66 0.00 6.35 -13.76
CA ASP A 66 1.34 6.42 -14.36
C ASP A 66 1.40 7.27 -15.63
N LYS A 67 0.26 7.49 -16.29
CA LYS A 67 0.15 8.37 -17.47
C LYS A 67 -0.01 9.84 -17.10
N LEU A 68 -0.30 10.17 -15.85
CA LEU A 68 -0.43 11.54 -15.40
C LEU A 68 0.94 12.17 -15.15
N HIS A 69 1.01 13.48 -15.36
CA HIS A 69 2.21 14.25 -15.02
C HIS A 69 2.23 14.64 -13.54
N GLU A 70 1.15 14.40 -12.83
CA GLU A 70 1.08 14.62 -11.39
C GLU A 70 1.66 13.42 -10.64
N ALA A 71 2.49 13.69 -9.64
CA ALA A 71 2.96 12.66 -8.73
C ALA A 71 1.86 12.35 -7.72
N VAL A 72 1.54 11.08 -7.56
CA VAL A 72 0.46 10.64 -6.65
C VAL A 72 1.00 9.53 -5.76
N VAL A 73 0.76 9.67 -4.45
CA VAL A 73 0.99 8.63 -3.47
C VAL A 73 -0.25 8.48 -2.59
N VAL A 74 -0.51 7.27 -2.14
CA VAL A 74 -1.61 6.96 -1.22
C VAL A 74 -1.02 6.24 -0.02
N PHE A 75 -1.28 6.79 1.17
CA PHE A 75 -0.88 6.19 2.45
C PHE A 75 -2.11 5.69 3.19
N GLY A 76 -1.99 4.53 3.84
CA GLY A 76 -3.01 4.06 4.75
C GLY A 76 -2.99 4.82 6.08
N LEU A 77 -4.02 4.62 6.90
CA LEU A 77 -4.09 5.23 8.23
C LEU A 77 -2.96 4.76 9.14
N ASP A 78 -2.38 3.59 8.85
CA ASP A 78 -1.18 3.07 9.52
C ASP A 78 0.11 3.78 9.11
N GLY A 79 0.03 4.76 8.21
CA GLY A 79 1.19 5.49 7.70
C GLY A 79 2.01 4.74 6.66
N ARG A 80 1.50 3.62 6.13
CA ARG A 80 2.22 2.84 5.13
C ARG A 80 1.76 3.16 3.72
N LEU A 81 2.72 3.19 2.81
CA LEU A 81 2.48 3.46 1.39
C LEU A 81 1.66 2.32 0.78
N LYS A 82 0.52 2.66 0.20
CA LYS A 82 -0.36 1.70 -0.51
C LYS A 82 -0.18 1.77 -2.02
N LEU A 83 0.07 2.95 -2.56
CA LEU A 83 0.17 3.18 -4.00
C LEU A 83 1.06 4.38 -4.27
N HIS A 84 1.84 4.32 -5.34
CA HIS A 84 2.54 5.47 -5.90
C HIS A 84 2.60 5.31 -7.42
N ASN A 85 2.70 6.43 -8.14
CA ASN A 85 2.84 6.37 -9.58
C ASN A 85 4.27 6.69 -10.02
N ALA A 86 4.57 6.45 -11.29
CA ALA A 86 5.91 6.68 -11.85
C ALA A 86 6.32 8.15 -11.77
N ALA A 87 5.37 9.08 -11.90
CA ALA A 87 5.64 10.52 -11.80
C ALA A 87 6.18 10.91 -10.43
N PHE A 88 5.75 10.24 -9.35
CA PHE A 88 6.28 10.48 -8.01
C PHE A 88 7.78 10.17 -7.94
N SER A 89 8.19 9.02 -8.43
CA SER A 89 9.60 8.64 -8.44
C SER A 89 10.45 9.59 -9.29
N THR A 90 9.93 9.98 -10.46
CA THR A 90 10.62 10.91 -11.35
C THR A 90 10.72 12.32 -10.75
N MET A 91 9.61 12.83 -10.22
CA MET A 91 9.53 14.18 -9.66
C MET A 91 10.44 14.37 -8.44
N TRP A 92 10.56 13.34 -7.61
CA TRP A 92 11.41 13.35 -6.42
C TRP A 92 12.79 12.75 -6.64
N ARG A 93 13.12 12.38 -7.89
CA ARG A 93 14.42 11.82 -8.30
C ARG A 93 14.81 10.61 -7.47
N LEU A 94 13.87 9.73 -7.26
CA LEU A 94 14.07 8.50 -6.49
C LEU A 94 14.74 7.45 -7.36
N GLU A 95 15.65 6.69 -6.75
CA GLU A 95 16.28 5.56 -7.41
C GLU A 95 15.26 4.44 -7.64
N GLU A 96 15.52 3.59 -8.63
CA GLU A 96 14.70 2.41 -8.86
C GLU A 96 14.69 1.52 -7.61
N GLY A 97 13.50 1.20 -7.13
CA GLY A 97 13.35 0.44 -5.89
C GLY A 97 13.54 1.24 -4.61
N GLY A 98 13.82 2.55 -4.71
CA GLY A 98 13.99 3.41 -3.53
C GLY A 98 12.71 3.62 -2.74
N VAL A 99 11.56 3.49 -3.38
CA VAL A 99 10.24 3.54 -2.75
C VAL A 99 9.43 2.34 -3.23
N SER A 100 8.81 1.63 -2.29
CA SER A 100 7.98 0.48 -2.59
C SER A 100 6.75 0.47 -1.69
N ASP A 101 5.71 -0.20 -2.15
CA ASP A 101 4.48 -0.35 -1.38
C ASP A 101 4.76 -1.04 -0.04
N GLY A 102 4.11 -0.57 1.02
CA GLY A 102 4.34 -1.05 2.37
C GLY A 102 5.38 -0.29 3.18
N MET A 103 6.17 0.59 2.56
CA MET A 103 7.11 1.45 3.29
C MET A 103 6.37 2.42 4.20
N THR A 104 6.97 2.74 5.34
CA THR A 104 6.42 3.75 6.24
C THR A 104 6.56 5.15 5.66
N PHE A 105 5.72 6.07 6.10
CA PHE A 105 5.81 7.48 5.72
C PHE A 105 7.22 8.03 5.96
N ASP A 106 7.79 7.76 7.14
CA ASP A 106 9.13 8.26 7.48
C ASP A 106 10.21 7.74 6.53
N ALA A 107 10.10 6.49 6.08
CA ALA A 107 11.04 5.92 5.11
C ALA A 107 10.90 6.59 3.74
N VAL A 108 9.66 6.84 3.29
CA VAL A 108 9.40 7.54 2.03
C VAL A 108 9.93 8.97 2.09
N ILE A 109 9.68 9.68 3.19
CA ILE A 109 10.15 11.05 3.37
C ILE A 109 11.67 11.11 3.46
N GLY A 110 12.31 10.11 4.08
CA GLY A 110 13.76 10.00 4.08
C GLY A 110 14.36 10.01 2.69
N ALA A 111 13.68 9.38 1.73
CA ALA A 111 14.09 9.41 0.33
C ALA A 111 13.86 10.79 -0.34
N CYS A 112 12.91 11.57 0.15
CA CYS A 112 12.57 12.90 -0.39
C CYS A 112 13.33 14.04 0.26
N GLU A 113 13.95 13.83 1.42
CA GLU A 113 14.60 14.90 2.21
C GLU A 113 15.73 15.60 1.47
N LYS A 114 16.35 14.95 0.52
CA LYS A 114 17.42 15.57 -0.29
C LYS A 114 16.95 16.81 -1.05
N LEU A 115 15.68 16.83 -1.45
CA LEU A 115 15.12 17.93 -2.22
C LEU A 115 14.27 18.87 -1.36
N PHE A 116 13.73 18.39 -0.24
CA PHE A 116 12.91 19.23 0.64
C PHE A 116 13.15 18.84 2.09
N HIS A 117 13.76 19.76 2.86
CA HIS A 117 14.25 19.50 4.22
C HIS A 117 13.32 19.99 5.33
N ASP A 118 12.22 20.65 5.02
CA ASP A 118 11.35 21.24 6.03
C ASP A 118 10.59 20.15 6.81
N LYS A 119 11.15 19.79 7.96
CA LYS A 119 10.57 18.77 8.83
C LYS A 119 9.21 19.18 9.41
N ALA A 120 8.99 20.47 9.62
CA ALA A 120 7.72 20.95 10.13
C ALA A 120 6.60 20.75 9.11
N GLU A 121 6.87 21.01 7.83
CA GLU A 121 5.90 20.77 6.77
C GLU A 121 5.61 19.28 6.59
N TRP A 122 6.65 18.43 6.60
CA TRP A 122 6.46 16.99 6.56
C TRP A 122 5.65 16.46 7.74
N ALA A 123 5.84 17.04 8.94
CA ALA A 123 5.07 16.66 10.12
C ALA A 123 3.58 17.00 9.96
N LYS A 124 3.26 18.12 9.33
CA LYS A 124 1.85 18.47 9.02
C LYS A 124 1.23 17.46 8.06
N VAL A 125 1.94 17.10 7.01
CA VAL A 125 1.47 16.08 6.06
C VAL A 125 1.26 14.74 6.76
N ARG A 126 2.22 14.33 7.61
CA ARG A 126 2.11 13.10 8.39
C ARG A 126 0.87 13.09 9.28
N GLY A 127 0.60 14.20 9.94
CA GLY A 127 -0.58 14.33 10.78
C GLY A 127 -1.89 14.15 10.00
N ARG A 128 -1.95 14.66 8.77
CA ARG A 128 -3.11 14.46 7.90
C ARG A 128 -3.31 12.99 7.51
N ILE A 129 -2.24 12.22 7.45
CA ILE A 129 -2.29 10.81 7.05
C ILE A 129 -2.66 9.91 8.22
N THR A 130 -2.06 10.13 9.39
CA THR A 130 -2.11 9.18 10.50
C THR A 130 -3.14 9.51 11.58
N ASP A 131 -3.60 10.75 11.65
CA ASP A 131 -4.58 11.16 12.64
C ASP A 131 -6.00 10.82 12.16
N PRO A 132 -6.74 9.95 12.88
CA PRO A 132 -8.08 9.56 12.47
C PRO A 132 -9.16 10.59 12.83
N SER A 133 -8.82 11.65 13.55
CA SER A 133 -9.80 12.63 14.00
C SER A 133 -10.44 13.39 12.83
N PRO A 134 -11.72 13.75 12.90
CA PRO A 134 -12.38 14.48 11.82
C PRO A 134 -11.69 15.81 11.50
N GLU A 135 -11.08 16.47 12.46
CA GLU A 135 -10.38 17.74 12.30
C GLU A 135 -9.12 17.59 11.42
N ALA A 136 -8.46 16.43 11.49
CA ALA A 136 -7.30 16.14 10.66
C ALA A 136 -7.69 15.57 9.29
N ARG A 137 -8.87 14.98 9.18
CA ARG A 137 -9.37 14.34 7.94
C ARG A 137 -10.03 15.35 7.01
N VAL A 138 -9.31 16.44 6.72
CA VAL A 138 -9.74 17.48 5.77
C VAL A 138 -8.64 17.68 4.74
N GLU A 139 -9.02 18.24 3.61
CA GLU A 139 -8.08 18.56 2.53
C GLU A 139 -7.11 19.65 3.00
N TYR A 140 -5.82 19.43 2.72
CA TYR A 140 -4.77 20.37 3.04
C TYR A 140 -3.93 20.63 1.78
N ARG A 141 -3.65 21.89 1.50
CA ARG A 141 -2.90 22.29 0.31
C ARG A 141 -1.75 23.20 0.71
N GLY A 142 -0.69 23.15 -0.07
CA GLY A 142 0.46 24.01 0.14
C GLY A 142 1.40 24.01 -1.05
N GLU A 143 2.49 24.72 -0.88
CA GLU A 143 3.57 24.78 -1.85
C GLU A 143 4.88 24.42 -1.15
N MET A 144 5.75 23.71 -1.87
CA MET A 144 7.08 23.33 -1.41
C MET A 144 8.11 23.89 -2.38
N ARG A 145 9.05 24.69 -1.87
CA ARG A 145 10.22 25.08 -2.67
C ARG A 145 11.35 24.12 -2.34
N ARG A 146 11.76 23.34 -3.34
CA ARG A 146 12.81 22.35 -3.17
C ARG A 146 14.20 22.99 -3.28
N SER A 147 15.22 22.23 -2.85
CA SER A 147 16.61 22.70 -2.85
C SER A 147 17.16 22.96 -4.26
N ASP A 148 16.55 22.40 -5.29
CA ASP A 148 16.89 22.65 -6.70
C ASP A 148 16.15 23.87 -7.29
N GLU A 149 15.52 24.66 -6.43
CA GLU A 149 14.72 25.87 -6.76
C GLU A 149 13.39 25.58 -7.46
N SER A 150 13.06 24.32 -7.71
CA SER A 150 11.74 23.97 -8.25
C SER A 150 10.65 24.17 -7.18
N VAL A 151 9.45 24.47 -7.64
CA VAL A 151 8.29 24.69 -6.78
C VAL A 151 7.24 23.64 -7.08
N LEU A 152 6.85 22.92 -6.05
CA LEU A 152 5.75 21.94 -6.13
C LEU A 152 4.55 22.46 -5.39
N LYS A 153 3.39 22.32 -6.02
CA LYS A 153 2.11 22.45 -5.36
C LYS A 153 1.67 21.07 -4.89
N PHE A 154 1.22 20.98 -3.66
CA PHE A 154 0.78 19.69 -3.13
C PHE A 154 -0.61 19.78 -2.51
N LEU A 155 -1.23 18.62 -2.41
CA LEU A 155 -2.58 18.44 -1.90
C LEU A 155 -2.62 17.13 -1.11
N THR A 156 -3.19 17.15 0.09
CA THR A 156 -3.57 15.93 0.80
C THR A 156 -5.09 15.84 0.84
N ARG A 157 -5.64 14.70 0.49
CA ARG A 157 -7.09 14.47 0.46
C ARG A 157 -7.43 13.16 1.16
N PRO A 158 -8.28 13.18 2.20
CA PRO A 158 -8.72 11.94 2.83
C PRO A 158 -9.61 11.13 1.88
N LEU A 159 -9.45 9.82 1.91
CA LEU A 159 -10.24 8.88 1.13
C LEU A 159 -11.24 8.14 2.05
N PRO A 160 -12.34 7.63 1.50
CA PRO A 160 -13.39 7.01 2.30
C PRO A 160 -12.95 5.80 3.14
N ASP A 161 -11.91 5.08 2.70
CA ASP A 161 -11.39 3.89 3.40
C ASP A 161 -10.41 4.20 4.53
N GLY A 162 -10.22 5.47 4.88
CA GLY A 162 -9.26 5.92 5.88
C GLY A 162 -7.87 6.22 5.32
N ALA A 163 -7.60 5.90 4.06
CA ALA A 163 -6.35 6.26 3.41
C ALA A 163 -6.30 7.75 3.08
N THR A 164 -5.13 8.24 2.71
CA THR A 164 -4.93 9.64 2.31
C THR A 164 -4.18 9.70 0.99
N LEU A 165 -4.75 10.42 0.04
CA LEU A 165 -4.10 10.74 -1.22
C LEU A 165 -3.21 11.95 -1.02
N VAL A 166 -1.96 11.88 -1.49
CA VAL A 166 -1.06 13.04 -1.56
C VAL A 166 -0.65 13.21 -3.02
N ALA A 167 -0.95 14.37 -3.58
CA ALA A 167 -0.63 14.69 -4.97
C ALA A 167 0.34 15.87 -5.04
N PHE A 168 1.28 15.82 -5.97
CA PHE A 168 2.25 16.88 -6.21
C PHE A 168 2.21 17.29 -7.68
N GLN A 169 2.23 18.57 -7.92
CA GLN A 169 2.30 19.15 -9.26
C GLN A 169 3.48 20.10 -9.32
N ASP A 170 4.32 19.93 -10.33
CA ASP A 170 5.45 20.86 -10.56
C ASP A 170 4.91 22.12 -11.23
N ILE A 171 5.02 23.24 -10.54
CA ILE A 171 4.56 24.55 -11.03
C ILE A 171 5.74 25.50 -11.25
N THR A 172 6.94 25.00 -11.35
CA THR A 172 8.15 25.82 -11.51
C THR A 172 8.04 26.77 -12.71
N ALA A 173 7.50 26.30 -13.83
CA ALA A 173 7.31 27.09 -15.04
C ALA A 173 6.23 28.16 -14.91
N ASP A 174 5.32 28.03 -13.94
CA ASP A 174 4.19 28.96 -13.72
C ASP A 174 4.56 30.10 -12.76
N ARG A 175 5.82 30.17 -12.34
CA ARG A 175 6.31 31.15 -11.34
C ARG A 175 7.29 32.16 -11.97
#